data_cbe8f5c3fe0bdd493ac62094190e5c7d
#
_entry.id   cbe8f5c3fe0bdd493ac62094190e5c7d
#
_cell.length_a   1.000
_cell.length_b   1.000
_cell.length_c   1.000
_cell.angle_alpha   90.00
_cell.angle_beta   90.00
_cell.angle_gamma   90.00
#
_symmetry.space_group_name_H-M   'P 1'
#
loop_
_entity.id
_entity.type
_entity.pdbx_description
1 polymer ?
#
loop_
_entity_poly.entity_id
_entity_poly.type
_entity_poly.pdbx_seq_one_letter_code
_entity_poly.pdbx_strand_id
1 'polypeptide(L)' 'MADREANDALLTPSEVAALFRVNPKTVTRWARAGKITAIRTLGGHRRFRASEIRRYLAEAEHTKEV' A
#
# COMPACT_ATOMS: atom_id res chain seq x y z
N MET A 1 13.73 -7.19 16.54
CA MET A 1 13.57 -7.67 15.19
C MET A 1 12.12 -7.89 14.86
N ALA A 2 11.45 -8.72 15.63
CA ALA A 2 10.05 -8.98 15.41
C ALA A 2 9.22 -7.71 15.50
N ASP A 3 9.68 -6.79 16.32
CA ASP A 3 8.95 -5.54 16.52
C ASP A 3 8.79 -4.76 15.23
N ARG A 4 9.84 -4.75 14.44
CA ARG A 4 9.82 -4.02 13.20
C ARG A 4 8.76 -4.57 12.26
N GLU A 5 8.69 -5.89 12.23
CA GLU A 5 7.72 -6.53 11.37
C GLU A 5 6.30 -6.28 11.85
N ALA A 6 6.13 -6.27 13.16
CA ALA A 6 4.82 -6.01 13.72
C ALA A 6 4.36 -4.60 13.42
N ASN A 7 5.30 -3.64 13.46
CA ASN A 7 4.97 -2.26 13.20
C ASN A 7 4.73 -1.98 11.73
N ASP A 8 5.27 -2.82 10.87
CA ASP A 8 5.15 -2.63 9.44
C ASP A 8 4.33 -3.77 8.86
N ALA A 9 3.09 -3.83 9.28
CA ALA A 9 2.18 -4.87 8.83
C ALA A 9 2.02 -4.84 7.32
N LEU A 10 1.71 -5.99 6.76
CA LEU A 10 1.49 -6.12 5.33
C LEU A 10 0.01 -6.05 5.04
N LEU A 11 -0.34 -5.27 4.05
CA LEU A 11 -1.73 -5.05 3.67
C LEU A 11 -2.02 -5.72 2.33
N THR A 12 -3.23 -6.21 2.18
CA THR A 12 -3.68 -6.75 0.89
C THR A 12 -4.06 -5.59 -0.02
N PRO A 13 -4.12 -5.84 -1.34
CA PRO A 13 -4.60 -4.80 -2.25
C PRO A 13 -5.98 -4.28 -1.88
N SER A 14 -6.86 -5.16 -1.41
CA SER A 14 -8.19 -4.74 -1.00
C SER A 14 -8.14 -3.80 0.20
N GLU A 15 -7.26 -4.09 1.15
CA GLU A 15 -7.13 -3.24 2.31
C GLU A 15 -6.60 -1.86 1.92
N VAL A 16 -5.62 -1.84 1.02
CA VAL A 16 -5.08 -0.57 0.54
C VAL A 16 -6.16 0.20 -0.20
N ALA A 17 -6.91 -0.49 -1.03
CA ALA A 17 -7.98 0.14 -1.79
C ALA A 17 -9.01 0.79 -0.87
N ALA A 18 -9.33 0.11 0.23
CA ALA A 18 -10.29 0.65 1.17
C ALA A 18 -9.78 1.93 1.81
N LEU A 19 -8.50 1.99 2.11
CA LEU A 19 -7.92 3.18 2.70
C LEU A 19 -7.99 4.38 1.77
N PHE A 20 -7.83 4.14 0.48
CA PHE A 20 -7.87 5.20 -0.52
C PHE A 20 -9.23 5.39 -1.14
N ARG A 21 -10.18 4.51 -0.79
CA ARG A 21 -11.53 4.54 -1.35
C ARG A 21 -11.52 4.41 -2.85
N VAL A 22 -10.75 3.46 -3.33
CA VAL A 22 -10.66 3.17 -4.75
C VAL A 22 -10.84 1.68 -4.96
N ASN A 23 -10.93 1.28 -6.22
CA ASN A 23 -11.05 -0.11 -6.59
C ASN A 23 -9.69 -0.81 -6.41
N PRO A 24 -9.67 -2.06 -5.96
CA PRO A 24 -8.41 -2.79 -5.83
C PRO A 24 -7.60 -2.84 -7.12
N LYS A 25 -8.26 -2.83 -8.28
CA LYS A 25 -7.55 -2.80 -9.54
C LYS A 25 -6.72 -1.55 -9.70
N THR A 26 -7.18 -0.45 -9.12
CA THR A 26 -6.43 0.80 -9.15
C THR A 26 -5.15 0.65 -8.36
N VAL A 27 -5.20 -0.02 -7.22
CA VAL A 27 -4.02 -0.25 -6.40
C VAL A 27 -3.01 -1.08 -7.17
N THR A 28 -3.46 -2.12 -7.85
CA THR A 28 -2.59 -2.95 -8.66
C THR A 28 -1.93 -2.13 -9.76
N ARG A 29 -2.68 -1.24 -10.38
CA ARG A 29 -2.15 -0.39 -11.42
C ARG A 29 -1.08 0.54 -10.87
N TRP A 30 -1.30 1.09 -9.68
CA TRP A 30 -0.30 1.95 -9.04
C TRP A 30 0.99 1.18 -8.78
N ALA A 31 0.87 -0.06 -8.34
CA ALA A 31 2.05 -0.87 -8.08
C ALA A 31 2.81 -1.14 -9.37
N ARG A 32 2.10 -1.40 -10.45
CA ARG A 32 2.74 -1.62 -11.74
C ARG A 32 3.42 -0.38 -12.25
N ALA A 33 2.86 0.77 -11.94
CA ALA A 33 3.43 2.03 -12.38
C ALA A 33 4.59 2.48 -11.49
N GLY A 34 4.87 1.74 -10.42
CA GLY A 34 5.97 2.07 -9.54
C GLY A 34 5.64 3.14 -8.51
N LYS A 35 4.37 3.48 -8.38
CA LYS A 35 3.98 4.50 -7.41
C LYS A 35 4.02 3.97 -5.99
N ILE A 36 3.75 2.70 -5.81
CA ILE A 36 3.89 2.04 -4.52
C ILE A 36 4.58 0.71 -4.75
N THR A 37 5.26 0.22 -3.75
CA THR A 37 6.03 -1.00 -3.87
C THR A 37 5.24 -2.18 -3.35
N ALA A 38 5.08 -3.19 -4.18
CA ALA A 38 4.40 -4.41 -3.79
C ALA A 38 5.44 -5.47 -3.42
N ILE A 39 5.13 -6.21 -2.37
CA ILE A 39 5.94 -7.33 -1.94
C ILE A 39 5.18 -8.60 -2.27
N ARG A 40 5.86 -9.56 -2.87
CA ARG A 40 5.23 -10.83 -3.18
C ARG A 40 5.48 -11.84 -2.07
N THR A 41 4.42 -12.49 -1.63
CA THR A 41 4.54 -13.56 -0.67
C THR A 41 4.90 -14.85 -1.42
N LEU A 42 5.15 -15.90 -0.66
CA LEU A 42 5.52 -17.18 -1.26
C LEU A 42 4.44 -17.70 -2.21
N GLY A 43 3.20 -17.38 -1.93
CA GLY A 43 2.11 -17.82 -2.78
C GLY A 43 1.91 -16.97 -4.01
N GLY A 44 2.75 -15.96 -4.22
CA GLY A 44 2.63 -15.10 -5.38
C GLY A 44 1.62 -13.98 -5.21
N HIS A 45 1.14 -13.78 -4.00
CA HIS A 45 0.18 -12.73 -3.72
C HIS A 45 0.90 -11.42 -3.40
N ARG A 46 0.31 -10.31 -3.81
CA ARG A 46 0.87 -9.01 -3.53
C ARG A 46 0.49 -8.52 -2.16
N ARG A 47 1.44 -7.87 -1.51
CA ARG A 47 1.21 -7.23 -0.22
C ARG A 47 1.92 -5.90 -0.22
N PHE A 48 1.45 -5.00 0.64
CA PHE A 48 2.01 -3.65 0.71
C PHE A 48 2.33 -3.33 2.15
N ARG A 49 3.45 -2.64 2.37
CA ARG A 49 3.83 -2.25 3.73
C ARG A 49 2.95 -1.12 4.21
N ALA A 50 2.42 -1.29 5.41
CA ALA A 50 1.53 -0.29 5.97
C ALA A 50 2.21 1.07 6.09
N SER A 51 3.49 1.09 6.46
CA SER A 51 4.20 2.34 6.61
C SER A 51 4.29 3.09 5.29
N GLU A 52 4.57 2.38 4.22
CA GLU A 52 4.68 3.01 2.91
C GLU A 52 3.31 3.51 2.44
N ILE A 53 2.29 2.73 2.70
CA ILE A 53 0.95 3.13 2.30
C ILE A 53 0.50 4.36 3.05
N ARG A 54 0.79 4.43 4.35
CA ARG A 54 0.43 5.61 5.13
C ARG A 54 1.15 6.84 4.63
N ARG A 55 2.41 6.69 4.23
CA ARG A 55 3.16 7.80 3.69
C ARG A 55 2.55 8.27 2.38
N TYR A 56 2.22 7.33 1.51
CA TYR A 56 1.64 7.67 0.23
C TYR A 56 0.30 8.36 0.40
N LEU A 57 -0.50 7.87 1.34
CA LEU A 57 -1.79 8.47 1.63
C LEU A 57 -1.62 9.91 2.14
N ALA A 58 -0.67 10.13 3.02
CA ALA A 58 -0.42 11.45 3.55
C ALA A 58 0.02 12.41 2.45
N GLU A 59 0.85 11.94 1.54
CA GLU A 59 1.29 12.77 0.43
C GLU A 59 0.14 13.11 -0.50
N ALA A 60 -0.73 12.13 -0.73
CA ALA A 60 -1.87 12.37 -1.60
C ALA A 60 -2.82 13.40 -0.98
N GLU A 61 -3.06 13.28 0.32
CA GLU A 61 -3.91 14.23 1.00
C GLU A 61 -3.32 15.62 1.00
N HIS A 62 -2.02 15.69 1.19
CA HIS A 62 -1.33 16.96 1.18
C HIS A 62 -1.41 17.64 -0.17
N THR A 63 -1.18 16.86 -1.20
CA THR A 63 -1.26 17.37 -2.56
C THR A 63 -2.67 17.86 -2.88
N LYS A 64 -3.64 17.16 -2.34
CA LYS A 64 -5.03 17.45 -2.63
C LYS A 64 -5.44 18.82 -2.11
N GLU A 65 -4.80 19.27 -1.07
CA GLU A 65 -5.16 20.54 -0.50
C GLU A 65 -4.66 21.72 -1.29
N VAL A 66 -3.71 21.49 -2.13
CA VAL A 66 -3.21 22.54 -2.98
C VAL A 66 -4.18 22.81 -4.10
#